data_fd381c0768a5cec0c70f2bdbe5070181
#
_entry.id   fd381c0768a5cec0c70f2bdbe5070181
#
_cell.length_a   1.000
_cell.length_b   1.000
_cell.length_c   1.000
_cell.angle_alpha   90.00
_cell.angle_beta   90.00
_cell.angle_gamma   90.00
#
_symmetry.space_group_name_H-M   'P 1'
#
loop_
_entity.id
_entity.type
_entity.pdbx_description
1 polymer ?
#
loop_
_entity_poly.entity_id
_entity_poly.type
_entity_poly.pdbx_seq_one_letter_code
_entity_poly.pdbx_strand_id
1 'polypeptide(L)'
;MTMTNPDPRTFLRPYVRATYLTETADGQQETLFVSLAGLRAWAALHNMPLRTAMSSLLEQHVWPERFRRNFGLVAAQNLARRLQSSVLVLGCGGLGGHVAELLARSGVGCIRLVDNDVFDESNLNRQRFCTENVLGQPKVRVVRDALADIASHVEAEALEMLADSSNLSCLVAGMDVALDCLDNIGAKTALERAAIAAGVPFVHGSVLREEGFCYASSGPQARLEELYPHGQSESELEHARREGVGALAPASVACLMVKLALRAIQRRTASSALYHLDLSVPEMERFDWAEKA
;
A
#
# COMPACT_ATOMS: atom_id res chain seq x y z
N MET A 1 -13.74 36.05 21.81
CA MET A 1 -13.68 36.26 20.36
C MET A 1 -13.54 34.89 19.72
N THR A 2 -14.60 34.35 19.17
CA THR A 2 -14.56 33.13 18.36
C THR A 2 -13.80 33.49 17.08
N MET A 3 -12.54 33.03 16.97
CA MET A 3 -11.84 33.12 15.69
C MET A 3 -12.63 32.31 14.67
N THR A 4 -13.26 32.99 13.73
CA THR A 4 -13.89 32.33 12.58
C THR A 4 -12.78 31.64 11.81
N ASN A 5 -12.93 30.34 11.60
CA ASN A 5 -11.99 29.54 10.80
C ASN A 5 -11.89 30.19 9.39
N PRO A 6 -10.69 30.50 8.90
CA PRO A 6 -10.57 31.11 7.58
C PRO A 6 -11.10 30.15 6.50
N ASP A 7 -11.72 30.71 5.47
CA ASP A 7 -12.08 29.94 4.28
C ASP A 7 -10.81 29.36 3.64
N PRO A 8 -10.72 28.03 3.44
CA PRO A 8 -9.49 27.38 2.94
C PRO A 8 -9.11 27.84 1.55
N ARG A 9 -10.07 28.13 0.68
CA ARG A 9 -9.78 28.59 -0.70
C ARG A 9 -9.13 29.98 -0.69
N THR A 10 -9.57 30.86 0.19
CA THR A 10 -9.00 32.19 0.40
C THR A 10 -7.62 32.11 1.04
N PHE A 11 -7.46 31.34 2.12
CA PHE A 11 -6.19 31.15 2.82
C PHE A 11 -5.11 30.54 1.89
N LEU A 12 -5.48 29.58 1.07
CA LEU A 12 -4.54 28.84 0.23
C LEU A 12 -4.25 29.50 -1.12
N ARG A 13 -4.93 30.59 -1.47
CA ARG A 13 -4.69 31.34 -2.75
C ARG A 13 -3.21 31.61 -3.05
N PRO A 14 -2.38 32.08 -2.11
CA PRO A 14 -0.96 32.32 -2.36
C PRO A 14 -0.15 31.05 -2.69
N TYR A 15 -0.67 29.88 -2.37
CA TYR A 15 0.00 28.59 -2.53
C TYR A 15 -0.49 27.80 -3.76
N VAL A 16 -1.42 28.35 -4.53
CA VAL A 16 -1.97 27.72 -5.74
C VAL A 16 -0.88 27.59 -6.80
N ARG A 17 -0.76 26.40 -7.40
CA ARG A 17 0.17 26.07 -8.49
C ARG A 17 -0.53 25.90 -9.82
N ALA A 18 -1.78 25.43 -9.79
CA ALA A 18 -2.63 25.30 -10.96
C ALA A 18 -4.10 25.43 -10.57
N THR A 19 -4.92 25.79 -11.54
CA THR A 19 -6.37 25.87 -11.40
C THR A 19 -7.00 25.18 -12.62
N TYR A 20 -7.91 24.24 -12.37
CA TYR A 20 -8.69 23.59 -13.42
C TYR A 20 -10.16 23.97 -13.28
N LEU A 21 -10.81 24.24 -14.41
CA LEU A 21 -12.25 24.43 -14.51
C LEU A 21 -12.86 23.15 -15.07
N THR A 22 -13.84 22.61 -14.38
CA THR A 22 -14.58 21.43 -14.79
C THR A 22 -16.05 21.81 -14.99
N GLU A 23 -16.63 21.47 -16.12
CA GLU A 23 -18.07 21.64 -16.33
C GLU A 23 -18.84 20.62 -15.48
N THR A 24 -19.85 21.09 -14.77
CA THR A 24 -20.77 20.29 -13.95
C THR A 24 -22.21 20.61 -14.32
N ALA A 25 -23.15 19.82 -13.87
CA ALA A 25 -24.57 20.09 -14.12
C ALA A 25 -25.03 21.47 -13.57
N ASP A 26 -24.38 21.96 -12.51
CA ASP A 26 -24.70 23.21 -11.83
C ASP A 26 -23.83 24.40 -12.29
N GLY A 27 -23.01 24.23 -13.36
CA GLY A 27 -22.12 25.24 -13.91
C GLY A 27 -20.64 24.82 -13.89
N GLN A 28 -19.74 25.81 -13.81
CA GLN A 28 -18.30 25.53 -13.75
C GLN A 28 -17.81 25.39 -12.32
N GLN A 29 -17.12 24.28 -12.04
CA GLN A 29 -16.44 24.02 -10.77
C GLN A 29 -14.95 24.33 -10.90
N GLU A 30 -14.46 25.26 -10.08
CA GLU A 30 -13.03 25.56 -9.97
C GLU A 30 -12.35 24.59 -8.99
N THR A 31 -11.30 23.91 -9.42
CA THR A 31 -10.43 23.06 -8.59
C THR A 31 -9.04 23.72 -8.47
N LEU A 32 -8.59 23.92 -7.24
CA LEU A 32 -7.28 24.50 -6.94
C LEU A 32 -6.26 23.40 -6.64
N PHE A 33 -5.06 23.49 -7.22
CA PHE A 33 -3.94 22.60 -6.90
C PHE A 33 -2.91 23.36 -6.07
N VAL A 34 -2.71 22.92 -4.83
CA VAL A 34 -1.98 23.64 -3.79
C VAL A 34 -0.65 22.96 -3.48
N SER A 35 0.39 23.77 -3.36
CA SER A 35 1.75 23.29 -3.03
C SER A 35 1.81 22.63 -1.63
N LEU A 36 2.83 21.80 -1.42
CA LEU A 36 3.11 21.17 -0.12
C LEU A 36 3.28 22.21 1.01
N ALA A 37 3.89 23.37 0.69
CA ALA A 37 4.04 24.46 1.66
C ALA A 37 2.69 25.00 2.15
N GLY A 38 1.72 25.19 1.23
CA GLY A 38 0.38 25.63 1.60
C GLY A 38 -0.37 24.59 2.43
N LEU A 39 -0.25 23.30 2.07
CA LEU A 39 -0.86 22.22 2.83
C LEU A 39 -0.29 22.12 4.25
N ARG A 40 1.03 22.29 4.42
CA ARG A 40 1.67 22.33 5.74
C ARG A 40 1.22 23.55 6.55
N ALA A 41 1.10 24.73 5.92
CA ALA A 41 0.60 25.92 6.59
C ALA A 41 -0.84 25.72 7.07
N TRP A 42 -1.71 25.12 6.24
CA TRP A 42 -3.08 24.79 6.62
C TRP A 42 -3.14 23.78 7.77
N ALA A 43 -2.36 22.69 7.69
CA ALA A 43 -2.28 21.66 8.73
C ALA A 43 -1.81 22.25 10.08
N ALA A 44 -0.80 23.12 10.05
CA ALA A 44 -0.29 23.80 11.24
C ALA A 44 -1.31 24.76 11.85
N LEU A 45 -2.02 25.55 11.03
CA LEU A 45 -3.07 26.47 11.49
C LEU A 45 -4.17 25.73 12.26
N HIS A 46 -4.52 24.52 11.83
CA HIS A 46 -5.59 23.73 12.42
C HIS A 46 -5.11 22.64 13.38
N ASN A 47 -3.80 22.60 13.68
CA ASN A 47 -3.18 21.60 14.56
C ASN A 47 -3.59 20.17 14.22
N MET A 48 -3.51 19.79 12.95
CA MET A 48 -3.90 18.47 12.47
C MET A 48 -2.79 17.80 11.64
N PRO A 49 -2.79 16.46 11.54
CA PRO A 49 -1.89 15.74 10.64
C PRO A 49 -2.04 16.18 9.18
N LEU A 50 -0.93 16.17 8.43
CA LEU A 50 -0.94 16.61 7.03
C LEU A 50 -1.92 15.80 6.17
N ARG A 51 -2.02 14.48 6.39
CA ARG A 51 -2.96 13.60 5.69
C ARG A 51 -4.42 14.01 5.93
N THR A 52 -4.74 14.42 7.18
CA THR A 52 -6.08 14.89 7.53
C THR A 52 -6.39 16.23 6.87
N ALA A 53 -5.43 17.16 6.88
CA ALA A 53 -5.56 18.43 6.18
C ALA A 53 -5.80 18.22 4.67
N MET A 54 -5.02 17.32 4.04
CA MET A 54 -5.18 17.00 2.62
C MET A 54 -6.55 16.38 2.34
N SER A 55 -7.02 15.46 3.19
CA SER A 55 -8.31 14.79 3.03
C SER A 55 -9.49 15.79 3.12
N SER A 56 -9.49 16.68 4.12
CA SER A 56 -10.57 17.65 4.32
C SER A 56 -10.64 18.71 3.20
N LEU A 57 -9.50 19.06 2.62
CA LEU A 57 -9.42 20.04 1.53
C LEU A 57 -9.97 19.50 0.20
N LEU A 58 -9.89 18.17 -0.04
CA LEU A 58 -10.43 17.54 -1.24
C LEU A 58 -11.94 17.72 -1.38
N GLU A 59 -12.69 17.76 -0.28
CA GLU A 59 -14.14 18.01 -0.25
C GLU A 59 -14.50 19.42 -0.71
N GLN A 60 -13.53 20.34 -0.64
CA GLN A 60 -13.68 21.76 -1.02
C GLN A 60 -13.03 22.05 -2.38
N HIS A 61 -12.78 21.01 -3.20
CA HIS A 61 -12.12 21.11 -4.50
C HIS A 61 -10.71 21.76 -4.42
N VAL A 62 -10.02 21.54 -3.30
CA VAL A 62 -8.62 21.92 -3.12
C VAL A 62 -7.78 20.65 -3.06
N TRP A 63 -6.99 20.45 -4.11
CA TRP A 63 -6.18 19.26 -4.29
C TRP A 63 -4.71 19.53 -3.96
N PRO A 64 -4.03 18.55 -3.35
CA PRO A 64 -2.57 18.58 -3.26
C PRO A 64 -1.94 18.55 -4.65
N GLU A 65 -1.00 19.45 -4.94
CA GLU A 65 -0.29 19.50 -6.22
C GLU A 65 0.37 18.15 -6.59
N ARG A 66 0.85 17.42 -5.60
CA ARG A 66 1.45 16.11 -5.82
C ARG A 66 0.49 15.07 -6.45
N PHE A 67 -0.82 15.25 -6.31
CA PHE A 67 -1.85 14.40 -6.90
C PHE A 67 -2.51 15.01 -8.15
N ARG A 68 -1.97 16.11 -8.69
CA ARG A 68 -2.55 16.75 -9.88
C ARG A 68 -2.66 15.77 -11.07
N ARG A 69 -1.68 14.90 -11.25
CA ARG A 69 -1.71 13.88 -12.32
C ARG A 69 -2.70 12.73 -12.05
N ASN A 70 -3.25 12.65 -10.85
CA ASN A 70 -4.33 11.71 -10.51
C ASN A 70 -5.72 12.30 -10.74
N PHE A 71 -5.82 13.62 -11.00
CA PHE A 71 -7.08 14.29 -11.27
C PHE A 71 -7.71 13.73 -12.56
N GLY A 72 -9.01 13.40 -12.50
CA GLY A 72 -9.71 12.70 -13.59
C GLY A 72 -9.53 11.16 -13.57
N LEU A 73 -8.47 10.64 -12.94
CA LEU A 73 -8.26 9.20 -12.77
C LEU A 73 -8.84 8.68 -11.45
N VAL A 74 -8.79 9.48 -10.41
CA VAL A 74 -9.24 9.13 -9.06
C VAL A 74 -10.24 10.18 -8.58
N ALA A 75 -11.42 9.77 -8.13
CA ALA A 75 -12.37 10.68 -7.50
C ALA A 75 -11.82 11.25 -6.17
N ALA A 76 -12.15 12.51 -5.85
CA ALA A 76 -11.70 13.18 -4.63
C ALA A 76 -12.02 12.36 -3.36
N GLN A 77 -13.24 11.81 -3.27
CA GLN A 77 -13.68 10.99 -2.14
C GLN A 77 -12.82 9.71 -1.99
N ASN A 78 -12.39 9.11 -3.09
CA ASN A 78 -11.53 7.93 -3.07
C ASN A 78 -10.12 8.28 -2.61
N LEU A 79 -9.58 9.42 -3.04
CA LEU A 79 -8.28 9.90 -2.56
C LEU A 79 -8.35 10.28 -1.07
N ALA A 80 -9.41 10.97 -0.65
CA ALA A 80 -9.65 11.30 0.75
C ALA A 80 -9.71 10.04 1.63
N ARG A 81 -10.39 8.99 1.17
CA ARG A 81 -10.45 7.70 1.88
C ARG A 81 -9.08 7.04 1.99
N ARG A 82 -8.25 7.07 0.93
CA ARG A 82 -6.87 6.55 0.98
C ARG A 82 -6.01 7.31 2.00
N LEU A 83 -6.11 8.65 2.05
CA LEU A 83 -5.38 9.48 3.00
C LEU A 83 -5.74 9.18 4.47
N GLN A 84 -6.91 8.62 4.72
CA GLN A 84 -7.34 8.21 6.05
C GLN A 84 -7.17 6.71 6.32
N SER A 85 -6.76 5.92 5.32
CA SER A 85 -6.63 4.47 5.48
C SER A 85 -5.32 4.08 6.16
N SER A 86 -5.39 2.94 6.86
CA SER A 86 -4.29 2.28 7.54
C SER A 86 -4.05 0.91 6.90
N VAL A 87 -2.82 0.64 6.47
CA VAL A 87 -2.45 -0.58 5.73
C VAL A 87 -1.30 -1.29 6.43
N LEU A 88 -1.43 -2.60 6.63
CA LEU A 88 -0.34 -3.46 7.07
C LEU A 88 0.43 -3.97 5.85
N VAL A 89 1.75 -3.83 5.86
CA VAL A 89 2.69 -4.47 4.94
C VAL A 89 3.57 -5.41 5.75
N LEU A 90 3.35 -6.70 5.62
CA LEU A 90 4.11 -7.72 6.32
C LEU A 90 5.19 -8.29 5.40
N GLY A 91 6.46 -8.02 5.75
CA GLY A 91 7.63 -8.21 4.91
C GLY A 91 8.02 -6.95 4.13
N CYS A 92 9.28 -6.50 4.25
CA CYS A 92 9.84 -5.32 3.58
C CYS A 92 10.93 -5.68 2.55
N GLY A 93 10.88 -6.90 2.04
CA GLY A 93 11.80 -7.44 1.04
C GLY A 93 11.46 -7.03 -0.41
N GLY A 94 11.60 -7.98 -1.34
CA GLY A 94 11.41 -7.77 -2.78
C GLY A 94 10.05 -7.22 -3.16
N LEU A 95 8.96 -7.76 -2.59
CA LEU A 95 7.60 -7.24 -2.79
C LEU A 95 7.32 -6.02 -1.92
N GLY A 96 7.57 -6.12 -0.60
CA GLY A 96 7.10 -5.14 0.38
C GLY A 96 7.68 -3.76 0.22
N GLY A 97 8.94 -3.62 -0.19
CA GLY A 97 9.54 -2.32 -0.50
C GLY A 97 8.81 -1.60 -1.64
N HIS A 98 8.53 -2.31 -2.74
CA HIS A 98 7.76 -1.75 -3.86
C HIS A 98 6.31 -1.44 -3.46
N VAL A 99 5.66 -2.34 -2.72
CA VAL A 99 4.30 -2.15 -2.21
C VAL A 99 4.22 -0.89 -1.35
N ALA A 100 5.11 -0.73 -0.38
CA ALA A 100 5.13 0.42 0.52
C ALA A 100 5.28 1.75 -0.22
N GLU A 101 6.21 1.83 -1.18
CA GLU A 101 6.40 3.02 -2.01
C GLU A 101 5.15 3.34 -2.83
N LEU A 102 4.58 2.36 -3.51
CA LEU A 102 3.41 2.55 -4.36
C LEU A 102 2.16 2.95 -3.56
N LEU A 103 1.96 2.41 -2.36
CA LEU A 103 0.90 2.82 -1.43
C LEU A 103 1.06 4.29 -1.04
N ALA A 104 2.27 4.69 -0.62
CA ALA A 104 2.58 6.07 -0.25
C ALA A 104 2.35 7.06 -1.40
N ARG A 105 2.82 6.72 -2.61
CA ARG A 105 2.59 7.54 -3.83
C ARG A 105 1.13 7.58 -4.26
N SER A 106 0.34 6.56 -3.89
CA SER A 106 -1.10 6.47 -4.20
C SER A 106 -1.98 7.18 -3.17
N GLY A 107 -1.39 7.75 -2.12
CA GLY A 107 -2.09 8.56 -1.13
C GLY A 107 -2.59 7.80 0.10
N VAL A 108 -2.08 6.60 0.38
CA VAL A 108 -2.37 5.90 1.66
C VAL A 108 -1.78 6.71 2.82
N GLY A 109 -2.56 6.90 3.88
CA GLY A 109 -2.20 7.79 4.98
C GLY A 109 -1.36 7.15 6.09
N CYS A 110 -1.63 5.88 6.42
CA CYS A 110 -0.90 5.14 7.44
C CYS A 110 -0.40 3.82 6.89
N ILE A 111 0.88 3.50 7.13
CA ILE A 111 1.49 2.24 6.70
C ILE A 111 2.23 1.62 7.89
N ARG A 112 1.76 0.46 8.35
CA ARG A 112 2.48 -0.36 9.33
C ARG A 112 3.39 -1.32 8.57
N LEU A 113 4.69 -1.20 8.80
CA LEU A 113 5.75 -2.02 8.22
C LEU A 113 6.25 -3.00 9.26
N VAL A 114 6.26 -4.30 8.95
CA VAL A 114 6.73 -5.35 9.87
C VAL A 114 7.74 -6.23 9.14
N ASP A 115 8.94 -6.30 9.67
CA ASP A 115 10.02 -7.18 9.19
C ASP A 115 11.10 -7.27 10.28
N ASN A 116 11.72 -8.41 10.45
CA ASN A 116 12.81 -8.62 11.42
C ASN A 116 14.20 -8.65 10.78
N ASP A 117 14.28 -8.55 9.46
CA ASP A 117 15.53 -8.67 8.72
C ASP A 117 16.29 -7.35 8.58
N VAL A 118 17.57 -7.49 8.25
CA VAL A 118 18.43 -6.41 7.75
C VAL A 118 18.65 -6.54 6.24
N PHE A 119 19.06 -5.46 5.58
CA PHE A 119 19.47 -5.52 4.18
C PHE A 119 20.81 -6.23 4.04
N ASP A 120 20.87 -7.16 3.08
CA ASP A 120 22.04 -7.93 2.71
C ASP A 120 22.43 -7.65 1.25
N GLU A 121 23.68 -7.89 0.88
CA GLU A 121 24.20 -7.66 -0.47
C GLU A 121 23.40 -8.43 -1.53
N SER A 122 22.94 -9.65 -1.21
CA SER A 122 22.07 -10.46 -2.09
C SER A 122 20.70 -9.84 -2.37
N ASN A 123 20.32 -8.79 -1.65
CA ASN A 123 19.06 -8.08 -1.84
C ASN A 123 19.13 -6.93 -2.85
N LEU A 124 20.34 -6.46 -3.19
CA LEU A 124 20.61 -5.33 -4.10
C LEU A 124 19.95 -5.50 -5.48
N ASN A 125 19.82 -6.73 -5.94
CA ASN A 125 19.29 -7.02 -7.26
C ASN A 125 17.77 -6.76 -7.41
N ARG A 126 16.98 -6.76 -6.29
CA ARG A 126 15.50 -6.76 -6.39
C ARG A 126 14.75 -6.02 -5.30
N GLN A 127 15.40 -5.69 -4.16
CA GLN A 127 14.71 -5.02 -3.05
C GLN A 127 14.82 -3.51 -3.21
N ARG A 128 13.67 -2.85 -3.38
CA ARG A 128 13.51 -1.44 -3.80
C ARG A 128 14.36 -0.43 -3.03
N PHE A 129 14.51 -0.62 -1.72
CA PHE A 129 15.24 0.31 -0.87
C PHE A 129 16.60 -0.22 -0.42
N CYS A 130 17.00 -1.40 -0.90
CA CYS A 130 18.34 -1.90 -0.67
C CYS A 130 19.33 -1.13 -1.56
N THR A 131 20.27 -0.45 -0.93
CA THR A 131 21.40 0.22 -1.58
C THR A 131 22.68 -0.16 -0.85
N GLU A 132 23.84 0.01 -1.47
CA GLU A 132 25.13 -0.28 -0.84
C GLU A 132 25.31 0.43 0.51
N ASN A 133 24.71 1.64 0.66
CA ASN A 133 24.87 2.46 1.88
C ASN A 133 23.99 2.00 3.05
N VAL A 134 23.02 1.10 2.83
CA VAL A 134 22.09 0.64 3.89
C VAL A 134 22.27 -0.83 4.23
N LEU A 135 23.30 -1.48 3.70
CA LEU A 135 23.63 -2.86 4.04
C LEU A 135 23.85 -3.00 5.56
N GLY A 136 23.27 -4.06 6.14
CA GLY A 136 23.25 -4.31 7.58
C GLY A 136 22.23 -3.51 8.39
N GLN A 137 21.49 -2.56 7.77
CA GLN A 137 20.45 -1.80 8.48
C GLN A 137 19.11 -2.54 8.45
N PRO A 138 18.28 -2.40 9.52
CA PRO A 138 16.94 -2.99 9.57
C PRO A 138 16.06 -2.51 8.42
N LYS A 139 15.47 -3.45 7.67
CA LYS A 139 14.65 -3.16 6.47
C LYS A 139 13.53 -2.18 6.77
N VAL A 140 12.76 -2.40 7.84
CA VAL A 140 11.62 -1.54 8.20
C VAL A 140 12.01 -0.09 8.47
N ARG A 141 13.19 0.14 9.06
CA ARG A 141 13.65 1.50 9.35
C ARG A 141 14.03 2.24 8.08
N VAL A 142 14.81 1.59 7.21
CA VAL A 142 15.20 2.16 5.92
C VAL A 142 13.98 2.47 5.06
N VAL A 143 13.02 1.54 5.00
CA VAL A 143 11.76 1.77 4.25
C VAL A 143 10.98 2.94 4.82
N ARG A 144 10.78 3.00 6.14
CA ARG A 144 10.11 4.12 6.81
C ARG A 144 10.75 5.47 6.46
N ASP A 145 12.07 5.55 6.56
CA ASP A 145 12.80 6.79 6.34
C ASP A 145 12.72 7.22 4.87
N ALA A 146 12.82 6.28 3.94
CA ALA A 146 12.61 6.53 2.52
C ALA A 146 11.16 6.99 2.21
N LEU A 147 10.15 6.42 2.89
CA LEU A 147 8.77 6.88 2.74
C LEU A 147 8.57 8.31 3.24
N ALA A 148 9.24 8.71 4.31
CA ALA A 148 9.17 10.10 4.83
C ALA A 148 9.70 11.12 3.80
N ASP A 149 10.75 10.78 3.05
CA ASP A 149 11.28 11.61 1.97
C ASP A 149 10.35 11.67 0.76
N ILE A 150 9.71 10.55 0.42
CA ILE A 150 8.78 10.45 -0.72
C ILE A 150 7.46 11.16 -0.41
N ALA A 151 6.91 10.96 0.80
CA ALA A 151 5.52 11.26 1.10
C ALA A 151 5.31 11.67 2.57
N SER A 152 5.65 12.90 2.91
CA SER A 152 5.56 13.44 4.28
C SER A 152 4.15 13.44 4.90
N HIS A 153 3.11 13.06 4.15
CA HIS A 153 1.76 12.85 4.68
C HIS A 153 1.55 11.43 5.23
N VAL A 154 2.45 10.50 4.91
CA VAL A 154 2.37 9.11 5.39
C VAL A 154 2.89 9.01 6.81
N GLU A 155 2.09 8.44 7.68
CA GLU A 155 2.49 8.00 9.01
C GLU A 155 2.96 6.54 8.90
N ALA A 156 4.27 6.33 8.78
CA ALA A 156 4.87 5.01 8.67
C ALA A 156 5.33 4.51 10.06
N GLU A 157 4.70 3.42 10.53
CA GLU A 157 5.10 2.71 11.74
C GLU A 157 6.04 1.56 11.35
N ALA A 158 7.27 1.55 11.87
CA ALA A 158 8.27 0.52 11.60
C ALA A 158 8.43 -0.41 12.80
N LEU A 159 8.03 -1.67 12.67
CA LEU A 159 8.09 -2.70 13.69
C LEU A 159 9.17 -3.73 13.30
N GLU A 160 10.31 -3.65 13.98
CA GLU A 160 11.43 -4.58 13.80
C GLU A 160 11.16 -5.84 14.63
N MET A 161 10.34 -6.74 14.09
CA MET A 161 9.94 -7.96 14.79
C MET A 161 9.54 -9.07 13.82
N LEU A 162 9.70 -10.30 14.26
CA LEU A 162 9.13 -11.46 13.58
C LEU A 162 7.61 -11.50 13.82
N ALA A 163 6.85 -11.59 12.76
CA ALA A 163 5.41 -11.83 12.85
C ALA A 163 5.13 -13.33 12.99
N ASP A 164 4.37 -13.70 14.00
CA ASP A 164 3.96 -15.07 14.28
C ASP A 164 2.53 -15.13 14.84
N SER A 165 2.06 -16.33 15.15
CA SER A 165 0.69 -16.56 15.64
C SER A 165 0.37 -15.81 16.94
N SER A 166 1.36 -15.40 17.74
CA SER A 166 1.15 -14.69 19.01
C SER A 166 0.86 -13.21 18.83
N ASN A 167 1.31 -12.59 17.72
CA ASN A 167 1.23 -11.14 17.51
C ASN A 167 0.41 -10.72 16.28
N LEU A 168 0.14 -11.62 15.32
CA LEU A 168 -0.58 -11.29 14.08
C LEU A 168 -1.94 -10.64 14.32
N SER A 169 -2.70 -11.07 15.32
CA SER A 169 -3.99 -10.46 15.66
C SER A 169 -3.88 -8.98 16.02
N CYS A 170 -2.84 -8.62 16.79
CA CYS A 170 -2.54 -7.24 17.15
C CYS A 170 -2.04 -6.43 15.94
N LEU A 171 -1.23 -7.04 15.08
CA LEU A 171 -0.68 -6.39 13.89
C LEU A 171 -1.75 -6.04 12.85
N VAL A 172 -2.77 -6.90 12.70
CA VAL A 172 -3.89 -6.72 11.78
C VAL A 172 -4.97 -5.78 12.32
N ALA A 173 -5.10 -5.71 13.67
CA ALA A 173 -6.15 -4.92 14.30
C ALA A 173 -6.12 -3.43 13.88
N GLY A 174 -7.28 -2.91 13.46
CA GLY A 174 -7.44 -1.52 13.04
C GLY A 174 -6.89 -1.21 11.64
N MET A 175 -6.49 -2.21 10.88
CA MET A 175 -6.06 -2.03 9.49
C MET A 175 -7.24 -2.11 8.52
N ASP A 176 -7.22 -1.29 7.46
CA ASP A 176 -8.20 -1.35 6.37
C ASP A 176 -7.86 -2.45 5.35
N VAL A 177 -6.59 -2.83 5.25
CA VAL A 177 -6.08 -3.91 4.40
C VAL A 177 -4.79 -4.48 4.99
N ALA A 178 -4.59 -5.80 4.90
CA ALA A 178 -3.33 -6.47 5.21
C ALA A 178 -2.70 -7.03 3.92
N LEU A 179 -1.44 -6.67 3.65
CA LEU A 179 -0.68 -7.17 2.51
C LEU A 179 0.40 -8.15 2.96
N ASP A 180 0.38 -9.32 2.35
CA ASP A 180 1.35 -10.38 2.52
C ASP A 180 2.49 -10.23 1.50
N CYS A 181 3.67 -9.86 1.99
CA CYS A 181 4.91 -9.75 1.23
C CYS A 181 6.00 -10.70 1.77
N LEU A 182 5.58 -11.75 2.47
CA LEU A 182 6.47 -12.75 3.08
C LEU A 182 7.00 -13.76 2.05
N ASP A 183 8.00 -14.53 2.44
CA ASP A 183 8.59 -15.63 1.66
C ASP A 183 8.28 -17.03 2.21
N ASN A 184 7.62 -17.12 3.37
CA ASN A 184 7.29 -18.36 4.07
C ASN A 184 5.79 -18.63 4.05
N ILE A 185 5.37 -19.77 3.50
CA ILE A 185 3.95 -20.14 3.34
C ILE A 185 3.23 -20.26 4.68
N GLY A 186 3.88 -20.78 5.70
CA GLY A 186 3.26 -20.89 7.04
C GLY A 186 2.89 -19.53 7.62
N ALA A 187 3.79 -18.57 7.52
CA ALA A 187 3.54 -17.19 7.97
C ALA A 187 2.48 -16.49 7.12
N LYS A 188 2.47 -16.69 5.80
CA LYS A 188 1.44 -16.21 4.87
C LYS A 188 0.05 -16.69 5.27
N THR A 189 -0.10 -18.02 5.48
CA THR A 189 -1.35 -18.66 5.89
C THR A 189 -1.83 -18.16 7.26
N ALA A 190 -0.91 -17.97 8.20
CA ALA A 190 -1.24 -17.44 9.51
C ALA A 190 -1.75 -15.98 9.41
N LEU A 191 -1.14 -15.14 8.56
CA LEU A 191 -1.61 -13.79 8.32
C LEU A 191 -2.99 -13.75 7.66
N GLU A 192 -3.25 -14.61 6.65
CA GLU A 192 -4.57 -14.68 6.01
C GLU A 192 -5.65 -15.04 7.04
N ARG A 193 -5.39 -16.05 7.88
CA ARG A 193 -6.32 -16.43 8.95
C ARG A 193 -6.56 -15.30 9.96
N ALA A 194 -5.52 -14.58 10.36
CA ALA A 194 -5.64 -13.44 11.25
C ALA A 194 -6.45 -12.29 10.61
N ALA A 195 -6.26 -12.02 9.33
CA ALA A 195 -7.02 -11.03 8.58
C ALA A 195 -8.50 -11.41 8.47
N ILE A 196 -8.81 -12.67 8.15
CA ILE A 196 -10.17 -13.21 8.13
C ILE A 196 -10.84 -13.06 9.50
N ALA A 197 -10.17 -13.45 10.57
CA ALA A 197 -10.69 -13.36 11.94
C ALA A 197 -10.99 -11.91 12.36
N ALA A 198 -10.21 -10.94 11.86
CA ALA A 198 -10.39 -9.52 12.11
C ALA A 198 -11.38 -8.84 11.12
N GLY A 199 -11.88 -9.53 10.11
CA GLY A 199 -12.70 -8.96 9.04
C GLY A 199 -11.94 -7.95 8.17
N VAL A 200 -10.61 -8.05 8.11
CA VAL A 200 -9.72 -7.17 7.34
C VAL A 200 -9.46 -7.79 5.97
N PRO A 201 -9.67 -7.07 4.86
CA PRO A 201 -9.30 -7.52 3.54
C PRO A 201 -7.82 -7.91 3.47
N PHE A 202 -7.53 -9.03 2.84
CA PHE A 202 -6.19 -9.60 2.69
C PHE A 202 -5.76 -9.54 1.22
N VAL A 203 -4.50 -9.19 0.98
CA VAL A 203 -3.89 -9.20 -0.35
C VAL A 203 -2.61 -10.02 -0.30
N HIS A 204 -2.58 -11.08 -1.07
CA HIS A 204 -1.44 -11.98 -1.22
C HIS A 204 -0.62 -11.62 -2.45
N GLY A 205 0.70 -11.76 -2.34
CA GLY A 205 1.63 -11.77 -3.46
C GLY A 205 2.73 -12.82 -3.27
N SER A 206 3.11 -13.46 -4.36
CA SER A 206 4.27 -14.36 -4.41
C SER A 206 4.99 -14.23 -5.73
N VAL A 207 6.28 -14.49 -5.72
CA VAL A 207 7.14 -14.44 -6.91
C VAL A 207 8.12 -15.61 -6.88
N LEU A 208 8.36 -16.18 -8.05
CA LEU A 208 9.36 -17.19 -8.28
C LEU A 208 9.90 -17.04 -9.70
N ARG A 209 11.22 -16.94 -9.87
CA ARG A 209 11.82 -16.67 -11.18
C ARG A 209 11.26 -15.38 -11.83
N GLU A 210 10.67 -15.50 -13.00
CA GLU A 210 9.99 -14.43 -13.75
C GLU A 210 8.46 -14.49 -13.63
N GLU A 211 7.94 -15.34 -12.76
CA GLU A 211 6.50 -15.51 -12.53
C GLU A 211 6.07 -14.94 -11.18
N GLY A 212 4.79 -14.64 -11.08
CA GLY A 212 4.19 -14.24 -9.82
C GLY A 212 2.68 -14.40 -9.77
N PHE A 213 2.18 -14.54 -8.56
CA PHE A 213 0.75 -14.66 -8.27
C PHE A 213 0.31 -13.56 -7.33
N CYS A 214 -0.92 -13.12 -7.52
CA CYS A 214 -1.52 -12.12 -6.65
C CYS A 214 -3.04 -12.33 -6.57
N TYR A 215 -3.59 -12.25 -5.38
CA TYR A 215 -5.04 -12.18 -5.19
C TYR A 215 -5.41 -11.30 -4.01
N ALA A 216 -6.69 -10.95 -3.92
CA ALA A 216 -7.25 -10.30 -2.75
C ALA A 216 -8.52 -11.03 -2.31
N SER A 217 -8.72 -11.14 -1.00
CA SER A 217 -9.93 -11.71 -0.40
C SER A 217 -10.45 -10.83 0.74
N SER A 218 -11.75 -10.89 0.96
CA SER A 218 -12.42 -10.27 2.12
C SER A 218 -13.49 -11.21 2.71
N GLY A 219 -13.58 -12.43 2.20
CA GLY A 219 -14.51 -13.46 2.64
C GLY A 219 -13.94 -14.34 3.76
N PRO A 220 -14.75 -15.22 4.32
CA PRO A 220 -14.36 -16.12 5.41
C PRO A 220 -13.50 -17.30 4.96
N GLN A 221 -13.25 -17.47 3.66
CA GLN A 221 -12.49 -18.61 3.12
C GLN A 221 -11.01 -18.27 3.00
N ALA A 222 -10.16 -19.07 3.64
CA ALA A 222 -8.71 -19.05 3.45
C ALA A 222 -8.36 -19.67 2.09
N ARG A 223 -7.73 -18.87 1.21
CA ARG A 223 -7.39 -19.28 -0.17
C ARG A 223 -5.96 -19.81 -0.29
N LEU A 224 -5.07 -19.42 0.61
CA LEU A 224 -3.68 -19.92 0.61
C LEU A 224 -3.61 -21.44 0.82
N GLU A 225 -4.51 -22.00 1.61
CA GLU A 225 -4.58 -23.47 1.81
C GLU A 225 -5.04 -24.22 0.55
N GLU A 226 -5.81 -23.56 -0.32
CA GLU A 226 -6.19 -24.12 -1.62
C GLU A 226 -5.02 -24.05 -2.64
N LEU A 227 -4.20 -22.98 -2.57
CA LEU A 227 -3.01 -22.83 -3.41
C LEU A 227 -1.85 -23.70 -2.94
N TYR A 228 -1.71 -23.90 -1.62
CA TYR A 228 -0.61 -24.62 -1.00
C TYR A 228 -1.13 -25.73 -0.06
N PRO A 229 -1.84 -26.75 -0.59
CA PRO A 229 -2.58 -27.73 0.24
C PRO A 229 -1.68 -28.59 1.12
N HIS A 230 -0.40 -28.69 0.79
CA HIS A 230 0.60 -29.45 1.56
C HIS A 230 1.55 -28.56 2.35
N GLY A 231 1.29 -27.24 2.40
CA GLY A 231 2.24 -26.29 2.96
C GLY A 231 3.51 -26.19 2.10
N GLN A 232 4.65 -26.00 2.74
CA GLN A 232 5.96 -25.95 2.09
C GLN A 232 6.97 -26.68 2.96
N SER A 233 7.62 -27.69 2.40
CA SER A 233 8.71 -28.42 3.06
C SER A 233 9.99 -27.56 3.05
N GLU A 234 10.94 -27.89 3.95
CA GLU A 234 12.26 -27.22 3.95
C GLU A 234 13.00 -27.39 2.61
N SER A 235 12.86 -28.57 1.98
CA SER A 235 13.48 -28.84 0.67
C SER A 235 12.87 -27.98 -0.45
N GLU A 236 11.57 -27.72 -0.42
CA GLU A 236 10.90 -26.84 -1.39
C GLU A 236 11.28 -25.37 -1.18
N LEU A 237 11.41 -24.95 0.08
CA LEU A 237 11.94 -23.61 0.42
C LEU A 237 13.38 -23.42 -0.10
N GLU A 238 14.24 -24.42 0.12
CA GLU A 238 15.61 -24.37 -0.36
C GLU A 238 15.68 -24.40 -1.88
N HIS A 239 14.81 -25.20 -2.53
CA HIS A 239 14.69 -25.22 -3.98
C HIS A 239 14.26 -23.85 -4.51
N ALA A 240 13.20 -23.25 -3.98
CA ALA A 240 12.73 -21.93 -4.37
C ALA A 240 13.81 -20.84 -4.21
N ARG A 241 14.60 -20.91 -3.15
CA ARG A 241 15.74 -20.00 -2.95
C ARG A 241 16.84 -20.15 -4.03
N ARG A 242 17.04 -21.36 -4.55
CA ARG A 242 18.01 -21.66 -5.62
C ARG A 242 17.52 -21.26 -7.00
N GLU A 243 16.19 -21.27 -7.22
CA GLU A 243 15.56 -20.89 -8.48
C GLU A 243 15.81 -19.42 -8.86
N GLY A 244 16.02 -18.58 -7.85
CA GLY A 244 16.31 -17.17 -8.01
C GLY A 244 15.08 -16.31 -8.28
N VAL A 245 15.24 -15.00 -8.09
CA VAL A 245 14.24 -13.98 -8.38
C VAL A 245 14.98 -12.73 -8.87
N GLY A 246 14.60 -12.22 -10.04
CA GLY A 246 15.08 -10.95 -10.59
C GLY A 246 14.31 -9.74 -10.06
N ALA A 247 14.64 -8.55 -10.58
CA ALA A 247 14.03 -7.30 -10.17
C ALA A 247 12.60 -7.11 -10.72
N LEU A 248 12.30 -7.65 -11.88
CA LEU A 248 11.08 -7.32 -12.63
C LEU A 248 9.83 -7.95 -12.03
N ALA A 249 9.86 -9.23 -11.69
CA ALA A 249 8.69 -9.93 -11.17
C ALA A 249 8.17 -9.32 -9.85
N PRO A 250 9.01 -9.06 -8.82
CA PRO A 250 8.55 -8.39 -7.60
C PRO A 250 7.95 -7.02 -7.85
N ALA A 251 8.53 -6.20 -8.72
CA ALA A 251 8.01 -4.88 -9.04
C ALA A 251 6.64 -4.95 -9.72
N SER A 252 6.46 -5.89 -10.67
CA SER A 252 5.22 -6.06 -11.40
C SER A 252 4.09 -6.62 -10.53
N VAL A 253 4.37 -7.63 -9.72
CA VAL A 253 3.41 -8.20 -8.76
C VAL A 253 3.01 -7.16 -7.72
N ALA A 254 3.95 -6.38 -7.20
CA ALA A 254 3.66 -5.30 -6.26
C ALA A 254 2.68 -4.26 -6.83
N CYS A 255 2.77 -3.93 -8.14
CA CYS A 255 1.79 -3.06 -8.80
C CYS A 255 0.37 -3.63 -8.75
N LEU A 256 0.20 -4.94 -9.00
CA LEU A 256 -1.09 -5.62 -8.92
C LEU A 256 -1.60 -5.67 -7.48
N MET A 257 -0.74 -6.04 -6.52
CA MET A 257 -1.09 -6.07 -5.10
C MET A 257 -1.61 -4.71 -4.63
N VAL A 258 -0.91 -3.62 -4.94
CA VAL A 258 -1.33 -2.27 -4.56
C VAL A 258 -2.65 -1.90 -5.26
N LYS A 259 -2.84 -2.27 -6.53
CA LYS A 259 -4.12 -2.05 -7.21
C LYS A 259 -5.28 -2.76 -6.52
N LEU A 260 -5.07 -3.99 -6.07
CA LEU A 260 -6.08 -4.76 -5.33
C LEU A 260 -6.33 -4.15 -3.94
N ALA A 261 -5.29 -3.76 -3.21
CA ALA A 261 -5.40 -3.09 -1.92
C ALA A 261 -6.19 -1.78 -2.02
N LEU A 262 -5.89 -0.92 -3.01
CA LEU A 262 -6.62 0.32 -3.23
C LEU A 262 -8.10 0.08 -3.59
N ARG A 263 -8.42 -1.02 -4.27
CA ARG A 263 -9.81 -1.43 -4.51
C ARG A 263 -10.50 -1.87 -3.22
N ALA A 264 -9.81 -2.65 -2.38
CA ALA A 264 -10.33 -3.08 -1.09
C ALA A 264 -10.63 -1.88 -0.17
N ILE A 265 -9.71 -0.91 -0.07
CA ILE A 265 -9.89 0.35 0.66
C ILE A 265 -11.14 1.10 0.16
N GLN A 266 -11.35 1.20 -1.15
CA GLN A 266 -12.47 1.95 -1.72
C GLN A 266 -13.81 1.27 -1.51
N ARG A 267 -13.87 -0.05 -1.65
CA ARG A 267 -15.11 -0.84 -1.65
C ARG A 267 -15.37 -1.53 -0.31
N ARG A 268 -14.40 -1.59 0.58
CA ARG A 268 -14.35 -2.43 1.79
C ARG A 268 -14.58 -3.92 1.52
N THR A 269 -14.44 -4.32 0.24
CA THR A 269 -14.54 -5.70 -0.22
C THR A 269 -13.47 -5.96 -1.26
N ALA A 270 -12.95 -7.18 -1.30
CA ALA A 270 -12.00 -7.62 -2.31
C ALA A 270 -12.66 -8.63 -3.27
N SER A 271 -12.25 -8.58 -4.51
CA SER A 271 -12.64 -9.58 -5.52
C SER A 271 -11.76 -10.82 -5.36
N SER A 272 -12.34 -11.98 -5.23
CA SER A 272 -11.62 -13.25 -5.11
C SER A 272 -11.21 -13.81 -6.47
N ALA A 273 -10.39 -13.08 -7.22
CA ALA A 273 -9.73 -13.59 -8.42
C ALA A 273 -8.24 -13.74 -8.17
N LEU A 274 -7.66 -14.84 -8.65
CA LEU A 274 -6.23 -15.06 -8.71
C LEU A 274 -5.69 -14.48 -10.02
N TYR A 275 -4.64 -13.71 -9.94
CA TYR A 275 -3.90 -13.22 -11.09
C TYR A 275 -2.55 -13.91 -11.14
N HIS A 276 -2.22 -14.48 -12.28
CA HIS A 276 -0.91 -15.02 -12.61
C HIS A 276 -0.24 -14.09 -13.60
N LEU A 277 1.00 -13.76 -13.34
CA LEU A 277 1.86 -12.96 -14.21
C LEU A 277 3.06 -13.81 -14.59
N ASP A 278 3.28 -14.00 -15.89
CA ASP A 278 4.48 -14.62 -16.43
C ASP A 278 5.22 -13.58 -17.30
N LEU A 279 6.40 -13.19 -16.87
CA LEU A 279 7.24 -12.21 -17.59
C LEU A 279 8.16 -12.87 -18.61
N SER A 280 8.31 -14.20 -18.59
CA SER A 280 9.09 -14.93 -19.62
C SER A 280 8.41 -14.87 -20.96
N VAL A 281 7.06 -14.81 -20.98
CA VAL A 281 6.20 -14.66 -22.16
C VAL A 281 5.25 -13.45 -22.05
N PRO A 282 5.62 -12.33 -21.46
CA PRO A 282 4.87 -11.18 -20.93
C PRO A 282 3.33 -11.31 -20.99
N GLU A 283 2.79 -12.21 -20.18
CA GLU A 283 1.36 -12.51 -20.13
C GLU A 283 0.80 -12.32 -18.71
N MET A 284 -0.47 -12.02 -18.64
CA MET A 284 -1.22 -11.95 -17.39
C MET A 284 -2.55 -12.66 -17.56
N GLU A 285 -2.75 -13.68 -16.75
CA GLU A 285 -3.98 -14.45 -16.71
C GLU A 285 -4.78 -14.13 -15.44
N ARG A 286 -6.11 -14.28 -15.54
CA ARG A 286 -7.03 -14.13 -14.42
C ARG A 286 -7.85 -15.39 -14.25
N PHE A 287 -7.82 -15.95 -13.05
CA PHE A 287 -8.60 -17.12 -12.67
C PHE A 287 -9.64 -16.72 -11.63
N ASP A 288 -10.91 -16.94 -11.92
CA ASP A 288 -11.96 -16.76 -10.91
C ASP A 288 -12.04 -18.02 -10.03
N TRP A 289 -12.05 -17.83 -8.72
CA TRP A 289 -12.27 -18.94 -7.79
C TRP A 289 -13.68 -19.49 -7.98
N ALA A 290 -13.80 -20.81 -8.11
CA ALA A 290 -15.11 -21.43 -8.11
C ALA A 290 -15.82 -21.11 -6.79
N GLU A 291 -17.05 -20.59 -6.87
CA GLU A 291 -17.89 -20.50 -5.68
C GLU A 291 -18.17 -21.92 -5.22
N LYS A 292 -17.72 -22.29 -4.02
CA LYS A 292 -18.15 -23.54 -3.40
C LYS A 292 -19.62 -23.36 -3.03
N ALA A 293 -20.47 -24.11 -3.73
CA ALA A 293 -21.91 -24.19 -3.50
C ALA A 293 -22.23 -24.59 -2.06
#